data_ed3a5736c9c5be4531b45246544cd9c0
#
_entry.id   ed3a5736c9c5be4531b45246544cd9c0
#
_cell.length_a   1.000
_cell.length_b   1.000
_cell.length_c   1.000
_cell.angle_alpha   90.00
_cell.angle_beta   90.00
_cell.angle_gamma   90.00
#
_symmetry.space_group_name_H-M   'P 1'
#
loop_
_entity.id
_entity.type
_entity.pdbx_description
1 polymer ?
#
loop_
_entity_poly.entity_id
_entity_poly.type
_entity_poly.pdbx_seq_one_letter_code
_entity_poly.pdbx_strand_id
1 'polypeptide(L)'
;DLMHAGDEMPIVRKDEHIEDILMILSNKNMGAVCVVEDYKLLGIITEGDIRRALSNKQEFFNYKAKDIMTENPITITQDILAVEALEVMENRKSQISVLPVTEKQNKKLLGIIRIHDLVGLR
;
A
#
# COMPACT_ATOMS: atom_id res chain seq x y z
N ASP A 1 -8.63 -8.70 15.20
CA ASP A 1 -8.39 -7.53 14.40
C ASP A 1 -7.83 -7.92 13.03
N LEU A 2 -8.39 -7.34 11.98
CA LEU A 2 -8.03 -7.67 10.60
C LEU A 2 -6.88 -6.81 10.07
N MET A 3 -6.49 -5.79 10.80
CA MET A 3 -5.44 -4.88 10.37
C MET A 3 -4.05 -5.45 10.67
N HIS A 4 -3.18 -5.43 9.67
CA HIS A 4 -1.77 -5.77 9.85
C HIS A 4 -1.01 -4.50 10.23
N ALA A 5 -0.21 -4.58 11.28
CA ALA A 5 0.49 -3.41 11.82
C ALA A 5 1.87 -3.80 12.33
N GLY A 6 2.65 -2.81 12.74
CA GLY A 6 3.99 -3.04 13.27
C GLY A 6 4.92 -3.64 12.25
N ASP A 7 5.64 -4.68 12.66
CA ASP A 7 6.64 -5.31 11.81
C ASP A 7 6.06 -6.03 10.60
N GLU A 8 4.74 -6.26 10.57
CA GLU A 8 4.08 -6.88 9.43
C GLU A 8 3.91 -5.92 8.26
N MET A 9 3.99 -4.62 8.50
CA MET A 9 3.73 -3.65 7.45
C MET A 9 4.88 -3.53 6.46
N PRO A 10 4.58 -3.60 5.16
CA PRO A 10 5.57 -3.35 4.12
C PRO A 10 5.72 -1.83 3.94
N ILE A 11 6.73 -1.26 4.55
CA ILE A 11 6.97 0.17 4.54
C ILE A 11 8.33 0.48 3.93
N VAL A 12 8.36 1.49 3.06
CA VAL A 12 9.60 2.04 2.53
C VAL A 12 9.56 3.56 2.64
N ARG A 13 10.72 4.17 2.54
CA ARG A 13 10.85 5.62 2.46
C ARG A 13 10.83 6.05 1.00
N LYS A 14 10.59 7.34 0.76
CA LYS A 14 10.46 7.85 -0.60
C LYS A 14 11.73 7.68 -1.45
N ASP A 15 12.87 7.64 -0.81
CA ASP A 15 14.16 7.49 -1.50
C ASP A 15 14.66 6.05 -1.57
N GLU A 16 13.84 5.10 -1.18
CA GLU A 16 14.18 3.68 -1.26
C GLU A 16 14.38 3.27 -2.71
N HIS A 17 15.45 2.50 -2.99
CA HIS A 17 15.74 2.02 -4.34
C HIS A 17 14.80 0.87 -4.73
N ILE A 18 14.56 0.75 -6.03
CA ILE A 18 13.64 -0.25 -6.57
C ILE A 18 13.97 -1.68 -6.11
N GLU A 19 15.25 -2.00 -6.01
CA GLU A 19 15.66 -3.35 -5.60
C GLU A 19 15.22 -3.67 -4.19
N ASP A 20 15.34 -2.70 -3.28
CA ASP A 20 14.90 -2.88 -1.90
C ASP A 20 13.37 -2.93 -1.82
N ILE A 21 12.69 -2.16 -2.65
CA ILE A 21 11.23 -2.19 -2.72
C ILE A 21 10.76 -3.58 -3.13
N LEU A 22 11.40 -4.16 -4.15
CA LEU A 22 11.05 -5.49 -4.62
C LEU A 22 11.24 -6.55 -3.53
N MET A 23 12.30 -6.42 -2.75
CA MET A 23 12.56 -7.35 -1.65
C MET A 23 11.50 -7.26 -0.56
N ILE A 24 11.12 -6.05 -0.20
CA ILE A 24 10.08 -5.84 0.82
C ILE A 24 8.74 -6.34 0.31
N LEU A 25 8.42 -6.06 -0.95
CA LEU A 25 7.17 -6.52 -1.56
C LEU A 25 7.09 -8.05 -1.51
N SER A 26 8.19 -8.73 -1.79
CA SER A 26 8.27 -10.18 -1.77
C SER A 26 8.22 -10.73 -0.34
N ASN A 27 9.01 -10.15 0.58
CA ASN A 27 9.15 -10.70 1.93
C ASN A 27 7.92 -10.50 2.81
N LYS A 28 7.26 -9.37 2.67
CA LYS A 28 6.08 -9.07 3.49
C LYS A 28 4.80 -9.67 2.93
N ASN A 29 4.79 -9.98 1.64
CA ASN A 29 3.69 -10.69 0.98
C ASN A 29 2.31 -10.04 1.20
N MET A 30 2.26 -8.72 1.15
CA MET A 30 1.01 -7.97 1.30
C MET A 30 0.41 -7.51 -0.04
N GLY A 31 1.16 -7.67 -1.12
CA GLY A 31 0.71 -7.24 -2.44
C GLY A 31 0.95 -5.77 -2.74
N ALA A 32 1.46 -5.03 -1.77
CA ALA A 32 1.74 -3.61 -1.93
C ALA A 32 2.75 -3.16 -0.88
N VAL A 33 3.33 -2.00 -1.11
CA VAL A 33 4.27 -1.37 -0.20
C VAL A 33 3.80 0.06 0.04
N CYS A 34 3.81 0.49 1.30
CA CYS A 34 3.44 1.86 1.66
C CYS A 34 4.68 2.74 1.71
N VAL A 35 4.60 3.90 1.10
CA VAL A 35 5.68 4.89 1.14
C VAL A 35 5.36 5.88 2.25
N VAL A 36 6.24 5.95 3.24
CA VAL A 36 5.98 6.70 4.47
C VAL A 36 7.16 7.63 4.77
N GLU A 37 6.86 8.87 5.15
CA GLU A 37 7.84 9.82 5.68
C GLU A 37 7.26 10.45 6.93
N ASP A 38 8.04 10.48 8.00
CA ASP A 38 7.59 11.05 9.28
C ASP A 38 6.25 10.47 9.73
N TYR A 39 6.12 9.15 9.60
CA TYR A 39 4.92 8.38 9.96
C TYR A 39 3.72 8.63 9.05
N LYS A 40 3.81 9.56 8.10
CA LYS A 40 2.70 9.90 7.21
C LYS A 40 2.77 9.13 5.90
N LEU A 41 1.62 8.67 5.46
CA LEU A 41 1.51 7.95 4.20
C LEU A 41 1.59 8.93 3.03
N LEU A 42 2.59 8.75 2.18
CA LEU A 42 2.76 9.55 0.97
C LEU A 42 2.14 8.88 -0.26
N GLY A 43 2.27 7.58 -0.34
CA GLY A 43 1.83 6.86 -1.52
C GLY A 43 1.85 5.36 -1.30
N ILE A 44 1.47 4.63 -2.34
CA ILE A 44 1.47 3.17 -2.32
C ILE A 44 2.11 2.65 -3.60
N ILE A 45 2.80 1.54 -3.51
CA ILE A 45 3.39 0.85 -4.66
C ILE A 45 2.79 -0.54 -4.72
N THR A 46 2.07 -0.82 -5.79
CA THR A 46 1.46 -2.12 -6.03
C THR A 46 2.23 -2.85 -7.12
N GLU A 47 1.88 -4.12 -7.35
CA GLU A 47 2.47 -4.87 -8.46
C GLU A 47 2.19 -4.20 -9.80
N GLY A 48 1.04 -3.55 -9.93
CA GLY A 48 0.72 -2.79 -11.14
C GLY A 48 1.68 -1.63 -11.36
N ASP A 49 2.06 -0.94 -10.29
CA ASP A 49 3.04 0.15 -10.39
C ASP A 49 4.40 -0.38 -10.83
N ILE A 50 4.82 -1.52 -10.29
CA ILE A 50 6.08 -2.16 -10.70
C ILE A 50 6.01 -2.55 -12.17
N ARG A 51 4.90 -3.15 -12.60
CA ARG A 51 4.73 -3.57 -13.99
C ARG A 51 4.81 -2.39 -14.95
N ARG A 52 4.18 -1.27 -14.60
CA ARG A 52 4.26 -0.05 -15.41
C ARG A 52 5.67 0.50 -15.45
N ALA A 53 6.40 0.46 -14.34
CA ALA A 53 7.79 0.93 -14.30
C ALA A 53 8.68 0.10 -15.20
N LEU A 54 8.40 -1.20 -15.34
CA LEU A 54 9.17 -2.09 -16.22
C LEU A 54 9.07 -1.71 -17.69
N SER A 55 8.07 -0.94 -18.09
CA SER A 55 7.95 -0.51 -19.48
C SER A 55 9.12 0.37 -19.92
N ASN A 56 9.81 0.99 -18.99
CA ASN A 56 11.05 1.72 -19.26
C ASN A 56 12.23 0.92 -18.72
N LYS A 57 12.67 -0.06 -19.51
CA LYS A 57 13.69 -1.02 -19.06
C LYS A 57 15.01 -0.37 -18.70
N GLN A 58 15.38 0.69 -19.42
CA GLN A 58 16.65 1.36 -19.19
C GLN A 58 16.69 2.09 -17.85
N GLU A 59 15.56 2.63 -17.41
CA GLU A 59 15.49 3.42 -16.19
C GLU A 59 15.05 2.60 -14.98
N PHE A 60 14.53 1.39 -15.19
CA PHE A 60 13.88 0.63 -14.10
C PHE A 60 14.73 0.56 -12.83
N PHE A 61 16.01 0.19 -12.96
CA PHE A 61 16.85 0.02 -11.77
C PHE A 61 17.36 1.34 -11.19
N ASN A 62 17.04 2.45 -11.83
CA ASN A 62 17.35 3.79 -11.31
C ASN A 62 16.19 4.39 -10.51
N TYR A 63 15.03 3.77 -10.54
CA TYR A 63 13.87 4.30 -9.85
C TYR A 63 13.97 4.16 -8.34
N LYS A 64 13.39 5.14 -7.65
CA LYS A 64 13.17 5.13 -6.22
C LYS A 64 11.66 5.10 -5.97
N ALA A 65 11.28 4.86 -4.72
CA ALA A 65 9.86 4.76 -4.36
C ALA A 65 9.06 5.96 -4.87
N LYS A 66 9.58 7.17 -4.67
CA LYS A 66 8.88 8.40 -5.08
C LYS A 66 8.64 8.48 -6.60
N ASP A 67 9.45 7.77 -7.39
CA ASP A 67 9.32 7.82 -8.85
C ASP A 67 8.20 6.96 -9.37
N ILE A 68 7.82 5.92 -8.64
CA ILE A 68 6.88 4.91 -9.13
C ILE A 68 5.61 4.78 -8.28
N MET A 69 5.56 5.39 -7.11
CA MET A 69 4.40 5.28 -6.24
C MET A 69 3.17 5.96 -6.81
N THR A 70 2.01 5.45 -6.45
CA THR A 70 0.75 6.14 -6.66
C THR A 70 0.56 7.08 -5.47
N GLU A 71 0.50 8.38 -5.73
CA GLU A 71 0.33 9.39 -4.69
C GLU A 71 -1.12 9.45 -4.22
N ASN A 72 -1.30 9.87 -2.98
CA ASN A 72 -2.63 10.02 -2.38
C ASN A 72 -3.49 8.78 -2.59
N PRO A 73 -3.03 7.62 -2.10
CA PRO A 73 -3.78 6.39 -2.29
C PRO A 73 -5.11 6.45 -1.55
N ILE A 74 -6.03 5.59 -1.96
CA ILE A 74 -7.30 5.46 -1.27
C ILE A 74 -7.02 4.82 0.09
N THR A 75 -7.53 5.45 1.15
CA THR A 75 -7.32 5.00 2.52
C THR A 75 -8.65 4.92 3.26
N ILE A 76 -8.63 4.25 4.39
CA ILE A 76 -9.73 4.32 5.36
C ILE A 76 -9.16 4.74 6.70
N THR A 77 -10.04 5.19 7.57
CA THR A 77 -9.67 5.51 8.95
C THR A 77 -10.02 4.34 9.86
N GLN A 78 -9.41 4.31 11.03
CA GLN A 78 -9.52 3.16 11.94
C GLN A 78 -10.93 2.94 12.49
N ASP A 79 -11.81 3.94 12.38
CA ASP A 79 -13.18 3.84 12.86
C ASP A 79 -14.14 3.23 11.83
N ILE A 80 -13.66 2.92 10.63
CA ILE A 80 -14.49 2.29 9.60
C ILE A 80 -14.59 0.80 9.88
N LEU A 81 -15.82 0.28 9.79
CA LEU A 81 -16.08 -1.14 10.01
C LEU A 81 -15.55 -1.97 8.85
N ALA A 82 -15.17 -3.21 9.13
CA ALA A 82 -14.60 -4.10 8.12
C ALA A 82 -15.51 -4.28 6.92
N VAL A 83 -16.82 -4.35 7.13
CA VAL A 83 -17.78 -4.48 6.02
C VAL A 83 -17.74 -3.26 5.11
N GLU A 84 -17.64 -2.06 5.71
CA GLU A 84 -17.53 -0.83 4.92
C GLU A 84 -16.22 -0.78 4.15
N ALA A 85 -15.12 -1.24 4.76
CA ALA A 85 -13.83 -1.33 4.09
C ALA A 85 -13.92 -2.24 2.88
N LEU A 86 -14.57 -3.39 3.01
CA LEU A 86 -14.76 -4.34 1.92
C LEU A 86 -15.54 -3.70 0.78
N GLU A 87 -16.58 -2.94 1.10
CA GLU A 87 -17.37 -2.23 0.09
C GLU A 87 -16.51 -1.22 -0.67
N VAL A 88 -15.66 -0.46 0.03
CA VAL A 88 -14.76 0.49 -0.61
C VAL A 88 -13.86 -0.23 -1.60
N MET A 89 -13.31 -1.39 -1.21
CA MET A 89 -12.37 -2.12 -2.03
C MET A 89 -13.05 -2.74 -3.27
N GLU A 90 -14.27 -3.23 -3.11
CA GLU A 90 -14.96 -3.95 -4.19
C GLU A 90 -15.69 -3.03 -5.16
N ASN A 91 -16.11 -1.86 -4.71
CA ASN A 91 -16.94 -0.97 -5.52
C ASN A 91 -16.14 0.02 -6.37
N ARG A 92 -14.83 -0.07 -6.36
CA ARG A 92 -13.99 0.78 -7.19
C ARG A 92 -13.87 0.22 -8.61
N LYS A 93 -13.72 1.12 -9.60
CA LYS A 93 -13.52 0.72 -11.00
C LYS A 93 -12.32 -0.19 -11.16
N SER A 94 -11.24 0.14 -10.47
CA SER A 94 -10.07 -0.74 -10.39
C SER A 94 -10.15 -1.41 -9.03
N GLN A 95 -10.21 -2.72 -9.02
CA GLN A 95 -10.26 -3.43 -7.75
C GLN A 95 -9.03 -3.13 -6.90
N ILE A 96 -9.28 -2.76 -5.67
CA ILE A 96 -8.23 -2.48 -4.70
C ILE A 96 -8.05 -3.71 -3.83
N SER A 97 -6.84 -4.27 -3.82
CA SER A 97 -6.58 -5.48 -3.04
C SER A 97 -6.01 -5.19 -1.66
N VAL A 98 -5.49 -3.99 -1.46
CA VAL A 98 -4.85 -3.57 -0.21
C VAL A 98 -5.30 -2.15 0.12
N LEU A 99 -5.64 -1.92 1.38
CA LEU A 99 -6.16 -0.63 1.80
C LEU A 99 -5.40 -0.16 3.05
N PRO A 100 -4.63 0.92 2.94
CA PRO A 100 -3.97 1.49 4.12
C PRO A 100 -4.99 2.10 5.08
N VAL A 101 -4.70 1.96 6.37
CA VAL A 101 -5.50 2.54 7.44
C VAL A 101 -4.71 3.68 8.06
N THR A 102 -5.30 4.87 8.09
CA THR A 102 -4.63 6.06 8.62
C THR A 102 -5.46 6.73 9.70
N GLU A 103 -4.81 7.62 10.45
CA GLU A 103 -5.52 8.50 11.36
C GLU A 103 -6.32 9.53 10.55
N LYS A 104 -7.43 9.98 11.10
CA LYS A 104 -8.36 10.88 10.42
C LYS A 104 -7.74 12.19 9.97
N GLN A 105 -6.87 12.77 10.79
CA GLN A 105 -6.48 14.17 10.59
C GLN A 105 -5.09 14.36 10.01
N ASN A 106 -4.17 13.44 10.22
CA ASN A 106 -2.77 13.69 9.91
C ASN A 106 -2.13 12.68 8.95
N LYS A 107 -2.92 11.77 8.40
CA LYS A 107 -2.44 10.74 7.46
C LYS A 107 -1.41 9.78 8.05
N LYS A 108 -1.29 9.73 9.37
CA LYS A 108 -0.38 8.78 10.00
C LYS A 108 -0.82 7.36 9.67
N LEU A 109 0.11 6.58 9.12
CA LEU A 109 -0.18 5.18 8.78
C LEU A 109 -0.25 4.34 10.05
N LEU A 110 -1.36 3.64 10.21
CA LEU A 110 -1.60 2.76 11.36
C LEU A 110 -1.48 1.29 11.00
N GLY A 111 -1.86 0.93 9.79
CA GLY A 111 -1.84 -0.45 9.38
C GLY A 111 -2.34 -0.63 7.97
N ILE A 112 -2.53 -1.88 7.59
CA ILE A 112 -3.00 -2.28 6.26
C ILE A 112 -4.06 -3.36 6.41
N ILE A 113 -5.08 -3.30 5.56
CA ILE A 113 -6.08 -4.35 5.45
C ILE A 113 -6.04 -4.89 4.02
N ARG A 114 -5.98 -6.21 3.89
CA ARG A 114 -6.04 -6.87 2.57
C ARG A 114 -7.46 -7.34 2.32
N ILE A 115 -7.89 -7.30 1.05
CA ILE A 115 -9.21 -7.84 0.69
C ILE A 115 -9.31 -9.31 1.09
N HIS A 116 -8.21 -10.03 0.97
CA HIS A 116 -8.11 -11.43 1.36
C HIS A 116 -8.56 -11.67 2.80
N ASP A 117 -8.24 -10.72 3.70
CA ASP A 117 -8.60 -10.85 5.12
C ASP A 117 -10.07 -10.54 5.39
N LEU A 118 -10.72 -9.82 4.47
CA LEU A 118 -12.11 -9.37 4.64
C LEU A 118 -13.14 -10.30 4.03
N VAL A 119 -12.75 -11.05 3.02
CA VAL A 119 -13.69 -11.88 2.24
C VAL A 119 -14.43 -12.87 3.14
N GLY A 120 -13.77 -13.41 4.15
CA GLY A 120 -14.38 -14.36 5.06
C GLY A 120 -15.47 -13.78 5.97
N LEU A 121 -15.64 -12.46 5.96
CA LEU A 121 -16.64 -11.80 6.81
C LEU A 121 -18.03 -11.74 6.19
N ARG A 122 -18.16 -12.14 4.95
CA ARG A 122 -19.44 -12.11 4.23
C ARG A 122 -20.39 -13.22 4.67
#